data_7cc0166e7a7eb0bf572f5416956cc85d
#
_entry.id   7cc0166e7a7eb0bf572f5416956cc85d
#
_cell.length_a   1.000
_cell.length_b   1.000
_cell.length_c   1.000
_cell.angle_alpha   90.00
_cell.angle_beta   90.00
_cell.angle_gamma   90.00
#
_symmetry.space_group_name_H-M   'P 1'
#
loop_
_entity.id
_entity.type
_entity.pdbx_description
1 polymer ?
#
loop_
_entity_poly.entity_id
_entity_poly.type
_entity_poly.pdbx_seq_one_letter_code
_entity_poly.pdbx_strand_id
1 'polypeptide(L)'
;MGRVRAYIGIGSNVGDPVGTMTAAVRALGVLPGVRLVGVSRLYATMPVGVTEQPEFRNAVAALDVSRRSDPAEGARALLAALKRLERSLGRRRRERWGPRELDLDLLVFGRNRIDGERPPAGSSLDLATSVRALVVPHPEAHDRLFVLAPLADLAPGLVPPGWSETVATARRRRERIEGIATVRPVAGWVDGVWEPLATDDQSPS
;
A
#
# COMPACT_ATOMS: atom_id res chain seq x y z
N MET A 1 -15.29 21.99 1.20
CA MET A 1 -14.74 21.16 2.31
C MET A 1 -13.30 20.77 1.96
N GLY A 2 -12.38 20.87 2.92
CA GLY A 2 -10.97 20.51 2.72
C GLY A 2 -10.79 18.99 2.53
N ARG A 3 -9.68 18.59 1.90
CA ARG A 3 -9.30 17.18 1.71
C ARG A 3 -7.95 16.90 2.37
N VAL A 4 -7.72 15.64 2.70
CA VAL A 4 -6.45 15.13 3.23
C VAL A 4 -5.92 14.09 2.25
N ARG A 5 -4.65 14.23 1.83
CA ARG A 5 -3.96 13.26 1.01
C ARG A 5 -3.62 12.04 1.86
N ALA A 6 -4.04 10.85 1.43
CA ALA A 6 -3.66 9.57 2.03
C ALA A 6 -2.96 8.69 1.00
N TYR A 7 -2.01 7.89 1.46
CA TYR A 7 -1.34 6.88 0.65
C TYR A 7 -1.62 5.51 1.23
N ILE A 8 -2.09 4.60 0.35
CA ILE A 8 -2.51 3.25 0.72
C ILE A 8 -1.59 2.25 0.04
N GLY A 9 -0.89 1.45 0.83
CA GLY A 9 -0.18 0.28 0.34
C GLY A 9 -1.17 -0.82 -0.04
N ILE A 10 -0.91 -1.49 -1.14
CA ILE A 10 -1.74 -2.57 -1.69
C ILE A 10 -0.82 -3.73 -2.00
N GLY A 11 -1.10 -4.90 -1.42
CA GLY A 11 -0.30 -6.11 -1.63
C GLY A 11 -1.16 -7.35 -1.83
N SER A 12 -0.71 -8.27 -2.69
CA SER A 12 -1.34 -9.57 -2.94
C SER A 12 -0.33 -10.57 -3.51
N ASN A 13 -0.49 -11.88 -3.20
CA ASN A 13 0.33 -12.93 -3.81
C ASN A 13 -0.42 -14.26 -4.00
N VAL A 14 -1.75 -14.29 -3.82
CA VAL A 14 -2.56 -15.52 -3.91
C VAL A 14 -3.66 -15.35 -4.95
N GLY A 15 -3.96 -16.45 -5.67
CA GLY A 15 -5.01 -16.49 -6.68
C GLY A 15 -4.67 -15.66 -7.91
N ASP A 16 -5.50 -14.67 -8.23
CA ASP A 16 -5.22 -13.63 -9.23
C ASP A 16 -4.84 -12.31 -8.53
N PRO A 17 -3.56 -12.08 -8.21
CA PRO A 17 -3.14 -10.89 -7.50
C PRO A 17 -3.44 -9.59 -8.26
N VAL A 18 -3.24 -9.57 -9.57
CA VAL A 18 -3.43 -8.36 -10.40
C VAL A 18 -4.91 -7.99 -10.49
N GLY A 19 -5.77 -8.98 -10.76
CA GLY A 19 -7.22 -8.77 -10.81
C GLY A 19 -7.78 -8.33 -9.46
N THR A 20 -7.34 -8.97 -8.36
CA THR A 20 -7.77 -8.61 -6.99
C THR A 20 -7.35 -7.19 -6.62
N MET A 21 -6.10 -6.80 -6.90
CA MET A 21 -5.60 -5.45 -6.63
C MET A 21 -6.29 -4.41 -7.53
N THR A 22 -6.57 -4.73 -8.79
CA THR A 22 -7.34 -3.87 -9.71
C THR A 22 -8.74 -3.61 -9.15
N ALA A 23 -9.43 -4.65 -8.71
CA ALA A 23 -10.75 -4.53 -8.07
C ALA A 23 -10.68 -3.67 -6.79
N ALA A 24 -9.63 -3.83 -5.99
CA ALA A 24 -9.40 -3.02 -4.79
C ALA A 24 -9.23 -1.53 -5.13
N VAL A 25 -8.39 -1.18 -6.12
CA VAL A 25 -8.18 0.22 -6.54
C VAL A 25 -9.48 0.84 -7.04
N ARG A 26 -10.25 0.13 -7.86
CA ARG A 26 -11.56 0.61 -8.34
C ARG A 26 -12.53 0.84 -7.18
N ALA A 27 -12.59 -0.09 -6.22
CA ALA A 27 -13.42 0.03 -5.04
C ALA A 27 -12.98 1.19 -4.13
N LEU A 28 -11.68 1.46 -3.98
CA LEU A 28 -11.17 2.65 -3.28
C LEU A 28 -11.68 3.95 -3.91
N GLY A 29 -11.74 4.01 -5.25
CA GLY A 29 -12.18 5.19 -5.99
C GLY A 29 -13.67 5.55 -5.81
N VAL A 30 -14.49 4.59 -5.40
CA VAL A 30 -15.96 4.79 -5.19
C VAL A 30 -16.35 4.85 -3.71
N LEU A 31 -15.39 4.81 -2.78
CA LEU A 31 -15.69 4.97 -1.35
C LEU A 31 -16.26 6.37 -1.07
N PRO A 32 -17.31 6.49 -0.22
CA PRO A 32 -17.88 7.78 0.15
C PRO A 32 -16.84 8.75 0.70
N GLY A 33 -16.78 9.97 0.14
CA GLY A 33 -15.86 11.00 0.59
C GLY A 33 -14.39 10.78 0.16
N VAL A 34 -14.11 9.81 -0.67
CA VAL A 34 -12.79 9.49 -1.23
C VAL A 34 -12.74 9.84 -2.71
N ARG A 35 -11.59 10.33 -3.18
CA ARG A 35 -11.26 10.51 -4.59
C ARG A 35 -9.92 9.83 -4.85
N LEU A 36 -9.86 8.90 -5.79
CA LEU A 36 -8.61 8.34 -6.29
C LEU A 36 -7.86 9.42 -7.08
N VAL A 37 -6.59 9.64 -6.75
CA VAL A 37 -5.76 10.69 -7.34
C VAL A 37 -4.68 10.12 -8.24
N GLY A 38 -4.16 8.95 -7.90
CA GLY A 38 -3.16 8.27 -8.69
C GLY A 38 -2.90 6.87 -8.16
N VAL A 39 -2.33 6.05 -9.01
CA VAL A 39 -1.89 4.68 -8.69
C VAL A 39 -0.47 4.52 -9.22
N SER A 40 0.39 3.91 -8.43
CA SER A 40 1.77 3.62 -8.82
C SER A 40 1.85 2.54 -9.88
N ARG A 41 3.03 2.31 -10.40
CA ARG A 41 3.36 1.06 -11.09
C ARG A 41 3.10 -0.12 -10.16
N LEU A 42 2.90 -1.28 -10.77
CA LEU A 42 2.86 -2.57 -10.08
C LEU A 42 4.28 -3.12 -9.97
N TYR A 43 4.64 -3.59 -8.79
CA TYR A 43 5.96 -4.15 -8.52
C TYR A 43 5.84 -5.63 -8.15
N ALA A 44 6.72 -6.46 -8.72
CA ALA A 44 6.95 -7.82 -8.27
C ALA A 44 8.05 -7.81 -7.21
N THR A 45 7.82 -8.53 -6.11
CA THR A 45 8.76 -8.60 -4.99
C THR A 45 8.84 -10.01 -4.43
N MET A 46 10.06 -10.43 -4.09
CA MET A 46 10.26 -11.71 -3.42
C MET A 46 9.64 -11.70 -2.02
N PRO A 47 9.10 -12.82 -1.55
CA PRO A 47 8.58 -12.93 -0.20
C PRO A 47 9.66 -12.65 0.84
N VAL A 48 9.31 -11.91 1.90
CA VAL A 48 10.17 -11.68 3.06
C VAL A 48 9.74 -12.61 4.20
N GLY A 49 10.67 -13.38 4.75
CA GLY A 49 10.42 -14.31 5.86
C GLY A 49 10.11 -15.73 5.38
N VAL A 50 8.85 -16.06 5.08
CA VAL A 50 8.49 -17.37 4.51
C VAL A 50 8.74 -17.32 3.01
N THR A 51 9.77 -18.01 2.52
CA THR A 51 10.22 -17.95 1.11
C THR A 51 9.48 -18.90 0.18
N GLU A 52 8.84 -19.94 0.72
CA GLU A 52 8.07 -20.93 -0.07
C GLU A 52 6.65 -20.42 -0.38
N GLN A 53 6.56 -19.28 -1.07
CA GLN A 53 5.29 -18.72 -1.52
C GLN A 53 5.52 -17.91 -2.81
N PRO A 54 4.46 -17.68 -3.62
CA PRO A 54 4.57 -16.86 -4.83
C PRO A 54 5.06 -15.45 -4.55
N GLU A 55 5.69 -14.83 -5.56
CA GLU A 55 6.04 -13.41 -5.52
C GLU A 55 4.83 -12.54 -5.17
N PHE A 56 5.06 -11.53 -4.34
CA PHE A 56 4.05 -10.51 -4.09
C PHE A 56 3.94 -9.54 -5.27
N ARG A 57 2.73 -9.04 -5.46
CA ARG A 57 2.47 -7.82 -6.23
C ARG A 57 2.20 -6.71 -5.25
N ASN A 58 2.90 -5.58 -5.40
CA ASN A 58 2.80 -4.43 -4.53
C ASN A 58 2.59 -3.15 -5.35
N ALA A 59 1.73 -2.27 -4.85
CA ALA A 59 1.46 -0.96 -5.42
C ALA A 59 1.06 0.03 -4.31
N VAL A 60 0.96 1.31 -4.66
CA VAL A 60 0.41 2.35 -3.80
C VAL A 60 -0.67 3.11 -4.54
N ALA A 61 -1.78 3.40 -3.86
CA ALA A 61 -2.80 4.34 -4.31
C ALA A 61 -2.73 5.65 -3.52
N ALA A 62 -2.81 6.78 -4.21
CA ALA A 62 -2.97 8.11 -3.60
C ALA A 62 -4.45 8.49 -3.60
N LEU A 63 -4.97 8.85 -2.45
CA LEU A 63 -6.37 9.22 -2.23
C LEU A 63 -6.45 10.64 -1.67
N ASP A 64 -7.47 11.40 -2.10
CA ASP A 64 -7.94 12.59 -1.41
C ASP A 64 -9.18 12.21 -0.61
N VAL A 65 -9.09 12.28 0.71
CA VAL A 65 -10.14 11.90 1.64
C VAL A 65 -10.79 13.16 2.21
N SER A 66 -12.11 13.19 2.35
CA SER A 66 -12.81 14.31 2.98
C SER A 66 -12.29 14.55 4.40
N ARG A 67 -11.89 15.80 4.67
CA ARG A 67 -11.30 16.16 5.97
C ARG A 67 -12.36 16.10 7.06
N ARG A 68 -12.02 15.49 8.18
CA ARG A 68 -12.78 15.56 9.44
C ARG A 68 -12.14 16.59 10.37
N SER A 69 -12.87 17.02 11.39
CA SER A 69 -12.37 17.93 12.43
C SER A 69 -11.19 17.31 13.19
N ASP A 70 -11.31 16.04 13.57
CA ASP A 70 -10.22 15.25 14.13
C ASP A 70 -9.54 14.39 13.04
N PRO A 71 -8.23 14.62 12.75
CA PRO A 71 -7.49 13.79 11.81
C PRO A 71 -7.42 12.32 12.19
N ALA A 72 -7.36 12.00 13.49
CA ALA A 72 -7.28 10.62 13.96
C ALA A 72 -8.62 9.89 13.71
N GLU A 73 -9.75 10.55 13.86
CA GLU A 73 -11.06 10.02 13.47
C GLU A 73 -11.13 9.76 11.96
N GLY A 74 -10.60 10.68 11.15
CA GLY A 74 -10.52 10.50 9.70
C GLY A 74 -9.69 9.28 9.30
N ALA A 75 -8.53 9.10 9.90
CA ALA A 75 -7.66 7.95 9.66
C ALA A 75 -8.30 6.63 10.14
N ARG A 76 -8.94 6.63 11.31
CA ARG A 76 -9.68 5.45 11.82
C ARG A 76 -10.84 5.05 10.90
N ALA A 77 -11.60 6.01 10.41
CA ALA A 77 -12.70 5.75 9.48
C ALA A 77 -12.20 5.17 8.15
N LEU A 78 -11.11 5.72 7.61
CA LEU A 78 -10.47 5.18 6.41
C LEU A 78 -9.96 3.77 6.64
N LEU A 79 -9.20 3.52 7.71
CA LEU A 79 -8.70 2.18 8.05
C LEU A 79 -9.85 1.17 8.15
N ALA A 80 -10.95 1.53 8.81
CA ALA A 80 -12.13 0.65 8.90
C ALA A 80 -12.72 0.34 7.52
N ALA A 81 -12.74 1.30 6.59
CA ALA A 81 -13.18 1.08 5.22
C ALA A 81 -12.22 0.14 4.46
N LEU A 82 -10.91 0.33 4.60
CA LEU A 82 -9.89 -0.55 4.00
C LEU A 82 -10.06 -1.99 4.49
N LYS A 83 -10.23 -2.20 5.80
CA LYS A 83 -10.38 -3.56 6.35
C LYS A 83 -11.73 -4.21 6.02
N ARG A 84 -12.78 -3.43 5.76
CA ARG A 84 -14.04 -3.97 5.17
C ARG A 84 -13.82 -4.40 3.72
N LEU A 85 -13.09 -3.59 2.93
CA LEU A 85 -12.78 -3.89 1.54
C LEU A 85 -11.94 -5.16 1.40
N GLU A 86 -10.89 -5.33 2.22
CA GLU A 86 -10.11 -6.59 2.24
C GLU A 86 -11.02 -7.81 2.45
N ARG A 87 -11.95 -7.74 3.43
CA ARG A 87 -12.87 -8.84 3.70
C ARG A 87 -13.81 -9.12 2.53
N SER A 88 -14.33 -8.08 1.88
CA SER A 88 -15.24 -8.24 0.74
C SER A 88 -14.56 -8.82 -0.50
N LEU A 89 -13.23 -8.63 -0.63
CA LEU A 89 -12.42 -9.16 -1.71
C LEU A 89 -11.73 -10.51 -1.36
N GLY A 90 -12.25 -11.20 -0.35
CA GLY A 90 -11.91 -12.59 -0.09
C GLY A 90 -10.73 -12.81 0.85
N ARG A 91 -10.24 -11.78 1.55
CA ARG A 91 -9.20 -11.96 2.56
C ARG A 91 -9.63 -12.96 3.63
N ARG A 92 -8.84 -14.01 3.83
CA ARG A 92 -9.03 -15.03 4.85
C ARG A 92 -8.08 -14.83 6.04
N ARG A 93 -8.40 -15.43 7.18
CA ARG A 93 -7.48 -15.51 8.31
C ARG A 93 -6.33 -16.43 7.96
N ARG A 94 -5.10 -15.95 8.06
CA ARG A 94 -3.87 -16.71 7.82
C ARG A 94 -2.80 -16.35 8.86
N GLU A 95 -1.75 -17.13 8.90
CA GLU A 95 -0.60 -16.88 9.76
C GLU A 95 0.14 -15.59 9.37
N ARG A 96 0.88 -15.04 10.33
CA ARG A 96 1.74 -13.88 10.11
C ARG A 96 2.79 -14.23 9.04
N TRP A 97 3.00 -13.31 8.07
CA TRP A 97 3.91 -13.47 6.92
C TRP A 97 3.48 -14.52 5.89
N GLY A 98 2.33 -15.14 6.05
CA GLY A 98 1.77 -16.10 5.09
C GLY A 98 1.20 -15.43 3.83
N PRO A 99 0.78 -16.27 2.85
CA PRO A 99 0.17 -15.81 1.61
C PRO A 99 -1.08 -14.96 1.87
N ARG A 100 -1.31 -13.93 1.02
CA ARG A 100 -2.42 -12.97 1.20
C ARG A 100 -3.16 -12.71 -0.11
N GLU A 101 -4.48 -12.85 -0.05
CA GLU A 101 -5.37 -12.49 -1.15
C GLU A 101 -5.33 -10.98 -1.41
N LEU A 102 -5.37 -10.18 -0.35
CA LEU A 102 -5.28 -8.72 -0.40
C LEU A 102 -4.85 -8.16 0.96
N ASP A 103 -3.94 -7.20 0.95
CA ASP A 103 -3.54 -6.40 2.10
C ASP A 103 -3.65 -4.91 1.76
N LEU A 104 -4.32 -4.13 2.59
CA LEU A 104 -4.49 -2.68 2.43
C LEU A 104 -4.00 -1.97 3.69
N ASP A 105 -2.90 -1.24 3.57
CA ASP A 105 -2.28 -0.54 4.68
C ASP A 105 -2.32 0.98 4.49
N LEU A 106 -2.77 1.69 5.54
CA LEU A 106 -2.69 3.16 5.58
C LEU A 106 -1.24 3.57 5.89
N LEU A 107 -0.53 4.04 4.86
CA LEU A 107 0.89 4.40 4.96
C LEU A 107 1.09 5.80 5.53
N VAL A 108 0.37 6.78 4.98
CA VAL A 108 0.47 8.20 5.35
C VAL A 108 -0.91 8.84 5.28
N PHE A 109 -1.22 9.75 6.22
CA PHE A 109 -2.47 10.51 6.26
C PHE A 109 -2.20 12.01 6.44
N GLY A 110 -2.03 12.71 5.33
CA GLY A 110 -1.65 14.12 5.30
C GLY A 110 -0.32 14.39 5.99
N ARG A 111 -0.31 15.40 6.83
CA ARG A 111 0.84 15.78 7.66
C ARG A 111 0.64 15.38 9.13
N ASN A 112 -0.19 14.36 9.38
CA ASN A 112 -0.56 13.96 10.73
C ASN A 112 0.30 12.80 11.20
N ARG A 113 0.73 12.88 12.47
CA ARG A 113 1.23 11.75 13.22
C ARG A 113 0.11 11.26 14.14
N ILE A 114 -0.27 10.01 13.99
CA ILE A 114 -1.39 9.42 14.72
C ILE A 114 -0.86 8.18 15.40
N ASP A 115 -1.09 8.11 16.70
CA ASP A 115 -0.82 6.93 17.52
C ASP A 115 -2.03 6.74 18.45
N GLY A 116 -2.70 5.61 18.37
CA GLY A 116 -3.91 5.39 19.13
C GLY A 116 -4.57 4.05 18.86
N GLU A 117 -5.71 3.84 19.48
CA GLU A 117 -6.44 2.59 19.34
C GLU A 117 -6.96 2.39 17.92
N ARG A 118 -6.83 1.15 17.45
CA ARG A 118 -7.43 0.71 16.18
C ARG A 118 -8.91 0.42 16.41
N PRO A 119 -9.83 0.95 15.56
CA PRO A 119 -11.25 0.67 15.72
C PRO A 119 -11.53 -0.84 15.51
N PRO A 120 -12.52 -1.42 16.21
CA PRO A 120 -12.87 -2.84 16.03
C PRO A 120 -13.15 -3.23 14.58
N ALA A 121 -13.83 -2.36 13.83
CA ALA A 121 -14.08 -2.55 12.40
C ALA A 121 -12.81 -2.47 11.52
N GLY A 122 -11.74 -1.92 12.05
CA GLY A 122 -10.42 -1.81 11.42
C GLY A 122 -9.43 -2.85 11.91
N SER A 123 -9.84 -3.79 12.76
CA SER A 123 -8.99 -4.88 13.21
C SER A 123 -8.70 -5.83 12.04
N SER A 124 -7.45 -6.25 11.93
CA SER A 124 -7.03 -7.25 10.97
C SER A 124 -7.68 -8.60 11.28
N LEU A 125 -7.91 -9.41 10.25
CA LEU A 125 -8.29 -10.82 10.44
C LEU A 125 -7.15 -11.67 11.00
N ASP A 126 -5.92 -11.15 10.96
CA ASP A 126 -4.76 -11.74 11.60
C ASP A 126 -4.77 -11.38 13.10
N LEU A 127 -4.87 -12.38 13.97
CA LEU A 127 -4.92 -12.23 15.42
C LEU A 127 -3.69 -11.50 15.97
N ALA A 128 -2.51 -11.69 15.36
CA ALA A 128 -1.28 -11.04 15.79
C ALA A 128 -1.26 -9.53 15.51
N THR A 129 -2.05 -9.06 14.53
CA THR A 129 -2.15 -7.64 14.17
C THR A 129 -3.44 -6.98 14.64
N SER A 130 -4.43 -7.75 15.09
CA SER A 130 -5.71 -7.22 15.59
C SER A 130 -5.57 -6.36 16.86
N VAL A 131 -4.51 -6.59 17.63
CA VAL A 131 -4.20 -5.88 18.89
C VAL A 131 -3.28 -4.67 18.67
N ARG A 132 -2.74 -4.48 17.44
CA ARG A 132 -1.84 -3.35 17.17
C ARG A 132 -2.58 -2.02 17.11
N ALA A 133 -1.99 -1.00 17.72
CA ALA A 133 -2.44 0.37 17.58
C ALA A 133 -2.48 0.84 16.12
N LEU A 134 -3.32 1.83 15.83
CA LEU A 134 -3.23 2.60 14.59
C LEU A 134 -2.05 3.56 14.70
N VAL A 135 -0.97 3.30 13.97
CA VAL A 135 0.18 4.20 13.89
C VAL A 135 0.31 4.72 12.45
N VAL A 136 0.31 6.04 12.29
CA VAL A 136 0.48 6.72 11.00
C VAL A 136 1.50 7.85 11.16
N PRO A 137 2.54 7.93 10.33
CA PRO A 137 2.89 7.04 9.23
C PRO A 137 3.10 5.60 9.67
N HIS A 138 2.84 4.65 8.76
CA HIS A 138 2.99 3.22 9.06
C HIS A 138 4.41 2.92 9.55
N PRO A 139 4.60 2.30 10.71
CA PRO A 139 5.91 2.23 11.38
C PRO A 139 6.98 1.51 10.56
N GLU A 140 6.60 0.53 9.76
CA GLU A 140 7.54 -0.25 8.96
C GLU A 140 7.72 0.29 7.53
N ALA A 141 6.99 1.35 7.12
CA ALA A 141 7.04 1.86 5.74
C ALA A 141 8.41 2.43 5.37
N HIS A 142 9.13 3.02 6.32
CA HIS A 142 10.43 3.64 6.11
C HIS A 142 11.55 2.64 5.76
N ASP A 143 11.36 1.37 6.12
CA ASP A 143 12.39 0.32 6.01
C ASP A 143 12.03 -0.81 5.05
N ARG A 144 10.99 -0.63 4.23
CA ARG A 144 10.52 -1.65 3.27
C ARG A 144 10.60 -1.14 1.85
N LEU A 145 11.52 -1.69 1.04
CA LEU A 145 11.68 -1.27 -0.34
C LEU A 145 10.41 -1.48 -1.18
N PHE A 146 9.66 -2.56 -0.94
CA PHE A 146 8.41 -2.86 -1.64
C PHE A 146 7.26 -1.87 -1.32
N VAL A 147 7.41 -1.05 -0.26
CA VAL A 147 6.52 0.08 0.05
C VAL A 147 7.09 1.36 -0.54
N LEU A 148 8.39 1.59 -0.35
CA LEU A 148 9.05 2.83 -0.77
C LEU A 148 9.12 3.00 -2.28
N ALA A 149 9.32 1.91 -3.04
CA ALA A 149 9.40 1.97 -4.49
C ALA A 149 8.08 2.48 -5.11
N PRO A 150 6.91 1.86 -4.86
CA PRO A 150 5.65 2.37 -5.40
C PRO A 150 5.21 3.71 -4.77
N LEU A 151 5.56 4.00 -3.52
CA LEU A 151 5.26 5.32 -2.92
C LEU A 151 6.06 6.44 -3.59
N ALA A 152 7.31 6.17 -3.97
CA ALA A 152 8.15 7.14 -4.68
C ALA A 152 7.65 7.46 -6.10
N ASP A 153 6.90 6.57 -6.75
CA ASP A 153 6.26 6.86 -8.03
C ASP A 153 5.25 8.02 -7.91
N LEU A 154 4.57 8.14 -6.77
CA LEU A 154 3.50 9.10 -6.54
C LEU A 154 3.95 10.34 -5.75
N ALA A 155 4.92 10.17 -4.86
CA ALA A 155 5.31 11.23 -3.93
C ALA A 155 6.82 11.16 -3.57
N PRO A 156 7.73 11.30 -4.55
CA PRO A 156 9.17 11.17 -4.30
C PRO A 156 9.72 12.21 -3.32
N GLY A 157 9.17 13.43 -3.35
CA GLY A 157 9.56 14.55 -2.47
C GLY A 157 8.86 14.58 -1.11
N LEU A 158 7.93 13.65 -0.85
CA LEU A 158 7.23 13.61 0.43
C LEU A 158 8.22 13.28 1.56
N VAL A 159 8.14 14.05 2.65
CA VAL A 159 8.75 13.72 3.95
C VAL A 159 7.60 13.39 4.89
N PRO A 160 7.29 12.10 5.14
CA PRO A 160 6.24 11.72 6.07
C PRO A 160 6.53 12.22 7.49
N PRO A 161 5.53 12.55 8.29
CA PRO A 161 5.75 13.02 9.66
C PRO A 161 6.62 12.07 10.49
N GLY A 162 7.66 12.62 11.10
CA GLY A 162 8.62 11.85 11.89
C GLY A 162 9.76 11.21 11.09
N TRP A 163 9.76 11.33 9.75
CA TRP A 163 10.93 10.95 8.94
C TRP A 163 11.90 12.12 8.82
N SER A 164 13.20 11.82 8.69
CA SER A 164 14.26 12.81 8.49
C SER A 164 14.67 12.98 7.02
N GLU A 165 14.05 12.22 6.12
CA GLU A 165 14.40 12.18 4.71
C GLU A 165 13.16 12.04 3.81
N THR A 166 13.31 12.33 2.51
CA THR A 166 12.23 12.13 1.55
C THR A 166 12.04 10.65 1.22
N VAL A 167 10.85 10.31 0.72
CA VAL A 167 10.54 8.95 0.22
C VAL A 167 11.57 8.50 -0.83
N ALA A 168 11.97 9.39 -1.75
CA ALA A 168 12.98 9.07 -2.76
C ALA A 168 14.35 8.77 -2.14
N THR A 169 14.75 9.48 -1.09
CA THR A 169 16.01 9.23 -0.39
C THR A 169 15.98 7.91 0.38
N ALA A 170 14.89 7.67 1.12
CA ALA A 170 14.67 6.40 1.82
C ALA A 170 14.68 5.21 0.85
N ARG A 171 13.99 5.34 -0.32
CA ARG A 171 14.03 4.35 -1.38
C ARG A 171 15.46 4.04 -1.82
N ARG A 172 16.26 5.06 -2.22
CA ARG A 172 17.65 4.85 -2.65
C ARG A 172 18.53 4.22 -1.56
N ARG A 173 18.30 4.57 -0.31
CA ARG A 173 18.98 3.94 0.84
C ARG A 173 18.66 2.46 0.92
N ARG A 174 17.38 2.08 0.79
CA ARG A 174 16.96 0.67 0.85
C ARG A 174 17.41 -0.12 -0.38
N GLU A 175 17.38 0.46 -1.58
CA GLU A 175 17.92 -0.17 -2.80
C GLU A 175 19.39 -0.57 -2.67
N ARG A 176 20.22 0.24 -1.97
CA ARG A 176 21.62 -0.12 -1.70
C ARG A 176 21.75 -1.28 -0.71
N ILE A 177 20.82 -1.45 0.21
CA ILE A 177 20.84 -2.48 1.25
C ILE A 177 20.27 -3.80 0.73
N GLU A 178 19.11 -3.76 0.06
CA GLU A 178 18.36 -4.93 -0.36
C GLU A 178 18.72 -5.38 -1.78
N GLY A 179 19.28 -4.51 -2.61
CA GLY A 179 19.50 -4.70 -4.03
C GLY A 179 18.29 -4.26 -4.88
N ILE A 180 18.58 -3.55 -5.97
CA ILE A 180 17.54 -2.98 -6.85
C ILE A 180 16.65 -4.05 -7.51
N ALA A 181 17.18 -5.25 -7.72
CA ALA A 181 16.49 -6.35 -8.37
C ALA A 181 15.41 -7.02 -7.49
N THR A 182 15.42 -6.77 -6.18
CA THR A 182 14.45 -7.39 -5.25
C THR A 182 13.04 -6.85 -5.39
N VAL A 183 12.89 -5.64 -5.98
CA VAL A 183 11.61 -4.97 -6.21
C VAL A 183 11.58 -4.44 -7.64
N ARG A 184 10.92 -5.16 -8.55
CA ARG A 184 10.92 -4.91 -9.98
C ARG A 184 9.59 -4.33 -10.44
N PRO A 185 9.53 -3.19 -11.18
CA PRO A 185 8.30 -2.73 -11.81
C PRO A 185 7.92 -3.71 -12.94
N VAL A 186 6.66 -4.13 -12.99
CA VAL A 186 6.16 -5.12 -13.96
C VAL A 186 4.99 -4.62 -14.80
N ALA A 187 4.24 -3.61 -14.32
CA ALA A 187 3.12 -3.02 -15.07
C ALA A 187 2.92 -1.55 -14.72
N GLY A 188 2.37 -0.77 -15.65
CA GLY A 188 1.91 0.60 -15.47
C GLY A 188 0.40 0.65 -15.26
N TRP A 189 -0.11 1.64 -14.51
CA TRP A 189 -1.54 1.86 -14.36
C TRP A 189 -2.08 2.72 -15.50
N VAL A 190 -2.92 2.15 -16.35
CA VAL A 190 -3.51 2.79 -17.53
C VAL A 190 -5.01 2.46 -17.55
N ASP A 191 -5.86 3.47 -17.74
CA ASP A 191 -7.31 3.33 -17.92
C ASP A 191 -8.02 2.41 -16.93
N GLY A 192 -7.53 2.40 -15.66
CA GLY A 192 -8.16 1.64 -14.59
C GLY A 192 -7.70 0.18 -14.48
N VAL A 193 -6.61 -0.20 -15.14
CA VAL A 193 -5.96 -1.52 -15.05
C VAL A 193 -4.43 -1.38 -15.03
N TRP A 194 -3.73 -2.42 -14.58
CA TRP A 194 -2.28 -2.51 -14.78
C TRP A 194 -1.98 -3.21 -16.10
N GLU A 195 -1.32 -2.50 -17.01
CA GLU A 195 -0.80 -3.04 -18.26
C GLU A 195 0.68 -3.41 -18.12
N PRO A 196 1.11 -4.58 -18.61
CA PRO A 196 2.51 -4.97 -18.56
C PRO A 196 3.42 -3.88 -19.15
N LEU A 197 4.56 -3.62 -18.52
CA LEU A 197 5.59 -2.77 -19.12
C LEU A 197 6.18 -3.52 -20.33
N ALA A 198 6.44 -2.76 -21.42
CA ALA A 198 7.18 -3.32 -22.55
C ALA A 198 8.51 -3.89 -22.03
N THR A 199 8.74 -5.16 -22.27
CA THR A 199 10.06 -5.75 -22.06
C THR A 199 10.98 -5.25 -23.17
N ASP A 200 12.09 -4.60 -22.85
CA ASP A 200 13.18 -4.29 -23.76
C ASP A 200 13.91 -5.59 -24.20
N ASP A 201 13.15 -6.54 -24.74
CA ASP A 201 13.72 -7.76 -25.32
C ASP A 201 13.36 -7.84 -26.79
N GLN A 202 13.98 -6.97 -27.59
CA GLN A 202 14.22 -7.19 -29.00
C GLN A 202 15.59 -6.61 -29.34
N SER A 203 16.66 -7.29 -28.94
CA SER A 203 17.91 -7.22 -29.70
C SER A 203 17.65 -7.92 -31.02
N PRO A 204 17.72 -7.27 -32.17
CA PRO A 204 17.69 -7.96 -33.46
C PRO A 204 18.97 -8.81 -33.58
N SER A 205 18.80 -10.06 -33.95
CA SER A 205 19.84 -11.02 -34.34
C SER A 205 20.62 -10.55 -35.56
#